data_e265b482d4793f5e37ef939a605307ca
#
_entry.id   e265b482d4793f5e37ef939a605307ca
#
_cell.length_a   1.000
_cell.length_b   1.000
_cell.length_c   1.000
_cell.angle_alpha   90.00
_cell.angle_beta   90.00
_cell.angle_gamma   90.00
#
_symmetry.space_group_name_H-M   'P 1'
#
loop_
_entity.id
_entity.type
_entity.pdbx_description
1 polymer ?
#
loop_
_entity_poly.entity_id
_entity_poly.type
_entity_poly.pdbx_seq_one_letter_code
_entity_poly.pdbx_strand_id
1 'polypeptide(L)'
;MQIEYPLYLIPLETGYVSVVESDPDADAETEDTSTYYLAVFTEQQRAEGFMEAFGLEGNPQPLHNGREVAWMAESLRHPVNNLAFDPSSESASAASKSVDARWKVTVQELLDNHIVVDYSPWNYPVFVIEQQNGFASVAGRASNGEEMSAVGLFTTQEKAEAFLRDAGETGTVQTLATLEQTREFLQSVLPEVTAVALDLTADGGQRSAQYCFSVQTVLEKYLVLQ
;
A
#
# COMPACT_ATOMS: atom_id res chain seq x y z
N MET A 1 -9.21 20.72 -3.47
CA MET A 1 -8.91 20.68 -2.01
C MET A 1 -7.40 20.56 -1.89
N GLN A 2 -6.78 21.23 -0.92
CA GLN A 2 -5.36 21.01 -0.63
C GLN A 2 -5.27 19.85 0.35
N ILE A 3 -4.44 18.85 0.05
CA ILE A 3 -4.22 17.70 0.91
C ILE A 3 -3.13 18.05 1.92
N GLU A 4 -3.43 17.83 3.19
CA GLU A 4 -2.47 17.93 4.29
C GLU A 4 -2.12 16.54 4.77
N TYR A 5 -0.85 16.30 5.07
CA TYR A 5 -0.36 15.01 5.54
C TYR A 5 -0.09 15.03 7.04
N PRO A 6 -0.18 13.88 7.72
CA PRO A 6 -0.48 12.55 7.16
C PRO A 6 -1.96 12.34 6.85
N LEU A 7 -2.25 11.50 5.85
CA LEU A 7 -3.55 10.86 5.66
C LEU A 7 -3.54 9.50 6.38
N TYR A 8 -4.72 8.97 6.69
CA TYR A 8 -4.82 7.69 7.40
C TYR A 8 -5.71 6.70 6.67
N LEU A 9 -5.27 5.44 6.65
CA LEU A 9 -6.04 4.30 6.16
C LEU A 9 -6.33 3.35 7.32
N ILE A 10 -7.38 2.57 7.21
CA ILE A 10 -7.69 1.49 8.16
C ILE A 10 -7.33 0.17 7.50
N PRO A 11 -6.22 -0.50 7.94
CA PRO A 11 -5.83 -1.77 7.37
C PRO A 11 -6.78 -2.89 7.83
N LEU A 12 -6.98 -3.87 6.94
CA LEU A 12 -7.65 -5.14 7.20
C LEU A 12 -6.66 -6.28 6.93
N GLU A 13 -7.00 -7.52 7.26
CA GLU A 13 -6.17 -8.69 6.92
C GLU A 13 -5.84 -8.77 5.42
N THR A 14 -6.77 -8.33 4.56
CA THR A 14 -6.60 -8.35 3.11
C THR A 14 -6.93 -6.97 2.51
N GLY A 15 -6.06 -5.98 2.71
CA GLY A 15 -6.23 -4.64 2.11
C GLY A 15 -6.69 -3.58 3.11
N TYR A 16 -7.57 -2.69 2.70
CA TYR A 16 -8.01 -1.54 3.47
C TYR A 16 -9.54 -1.43 3.48
N VAL A 17 -10.07 -0.74 4.50
CA VAL A 17 -11.50 -0.46 4.60
C VAL A 17 -11.98 0.33 3.38
N SER A 18 -13.03 -0.18 2.76
CA SER A 18 -13.76 0.50 1.70
C SER A 18 -15.23 0.69 2.08
N VAL A 19 -15.83 1.72 1.52
CA VAL A 19 -17.27 2.01 1.64
C VAL A 19 -17.93 1.87 0.28
N VAL A 20 -19.20 1.47 0.26
CA VAL A 20 -19.92 1.13 -0.97
C VAL A 20 -21.12 2.04 -1.13
N GLU A 21 -21.28 2.60 -2.32
CA GLU A 21 -22.45 3.35 -2.74
C GLU A 21 -23.24 2.49 -3.73
N SER A 22 -24.45 2.12 -3.37
CA SER A 22 -25.32 1.30 -4.22
C SER A 22 -26.19 2.19 -5.09
N ASP A 23 -26.34 1.86 -6.38
CA ASP A 23 -27.27 2.54 -7.25
C ASP A 23 -28.71 2.21 -6.80
N PRO A 24 -29.50 3.24 -6.39
CA PRO A 24 -30.88 2.99 -5.93
C PRO A 24 -31.81 2.49 -7.01
N ASP A 25 -31.45 2.70 -8.29
CA ASP A 25 -32.27 2.37 -9.46
C ASP A 25 -31.76 1.08 -10.17
N ALA A 26 -30.73 0.42 -9.63
CA ALA A 26 -30.26 -0.83 -10.20
C ALA A 26 -31.30 -1.94 -10.02
N ASP A 27 -31.79 -2.47 -11.14
CA ASP A 27 -32.63 -3.68 -11.14
C ASP A 27 -31.81 -4.87 -10.62
N ALA A 28 -32.40 -5.67 -9.76
CA ALA A 28 -31.76 -6.82 -9.11
C ALA A 28 -31.22 -7.92 -10.08
N GLU A 29 -31.47 -7.78 -11.38
CA GLU A 29 -31.04 -8.70 -12.44
C GLU A 29 -29.86 -8.15 -13.28
N THR A 30 -29.41 -6.91 -13.04
CA THR A 30 -28.27 -6.31 -13.74
C THR A 30 -26.98 -6.44 -12.93
N GLU A 31 -25.84 -6.39 -13.62
CA GLU A 31 -24.50 -6.42 -13.01
C GLU A 31 -24.39 -5.46 -11.82
N ASP A 32 -23.64 -5.83 -10.81
CA ASP A 32 -23.36 -5.00 -9.61
C ASP A 32 -22.88 -3.61 -10.03
N THR A 33 -23.78 -2.63 -9.97
CA THR A 33 -23.50 -1.22 -10.31
C THR A 33 -22.96 -0.44 -9.11
N SER A 34 -22.58 -1.12 -8.04
CA SER A 34 -22.04 -0.51 -6.82
C SER A 34 -20.73 0.20 -7.10
N THR A 35 -20.59 1.41 -6.55
CA THR A 35 -19.34 2.16 -6.58
C THR A 35 -18.60 1.98 -5.26
N TYR A 36 -17.34 1.53 -5.36
CA TYR A 36 -16.49 1.26 -4.23
C TYR A 36 -15.50 2.41 -4.02
N TYR A 37 -15.41 2.88 -2.78
CA TYR A 37 -14.50 3.94 -2.37
C TYR A 37 -13.57 3.43 -1.28
N LEU A 38 -12.27 3.62 -1.44
CA LEU A 38 -11.33 3.49 -0.33
C LEU A 38 -11.64 4.57 0.72
N ALA A 39 -11.79 4.19 1.98
CA ALA A 39 -11.95 5.14 3.07
C ALA A 39 -10.59 5.75 3.44
N VAL A 40 -10.47 7.06 3.32
CA VAL A 40 -9.27 7.85 3.65
C VAL A 40 -9.64 8.89 4.69
N PHE A 41 -8.81 9.03 5.71
CA PHE A 41 -9.11 9.99 6.80
C PHE A 41 -8.03 11.05 6.87
N THR A 42 -8.47 12.31 7.10
CA THR A 42 -7.56 13.46 7.21
C THR A 42 -6.99 13.63 8.62
N GLU A 43 -7.56 12.94 9.61
CA GLU A 43 -7.14 12.97 11.00
C GLU A 43 -7.19 11.56 11.59
N GLN A 44 -6.20 11.21 12.42
CA GLN A 44 -6.15 9.90 13.08
C GLN A 44 -7.40 9.64 13.91
N GLN A 45 -7.88 10.63 14.66
CA GLN A 45 -9.08 10.50 15.50
C GLN A 45 -10.34 10.16 14.70
N ARG A 46 -10.44 10.61 13.44
CA ARG A 46 -11.57 10.28 12.58
C ARG A 46 -11.52 8.81 12.14
N ALA A 47 -10.32 8.32 11.82
CA ALA A 47 -10.12 6.92 11.51
C ALA A 47 -10.43 6.04 12.73
N GLU A 48 -9.94 6.39 13.91
CA GLU A 48 -10.22 5.69 15.18
C GLU A 48 -11.71 5.67 15.50
N GLY A 49 -12.41 6.82 15.38
CA GLY A 49 -13.85 6.90 15.59
C GLY A 49 -14.66 6.05 14.60
N PHE A 50 -14.20 5.97 13.34
CA PHE A 50 -14.78 5.07 12.35
C PHE A 50 -14.55 3.61 12.74
N MET A 51 -13.34 3.25 13.14
CA MET A 51 -13.02 1.90 13.62
C MET A 51 -13.89 1.49 14.81
N GLU A 52 -14.05 2.37 15.80
CA GLU A 52 -14.91 2.12 16.96
C GLU A 52 -16.36 1.85 16.57
N ALA A 53 -16.91 2.66 15.64
CA ALA A 53 -18.29 2.52 15.18
C ALA A 53 -18.57 1.17 14.50
N PHE A 54 -17.55 0.53 13.89
CA PHE A 54 -17.66 -0.76 13.20
C PHE A 54 -17.02 -1.92 13.96
N GLY A 55 -16.48 -1.69 15.15
CA GLY A 55 -15.81 -2.72 15.94
C GLY A 55 -14.56 -3.28 15.25
N LEU A 56 -13.84 -2.44 14.50
CA LEU A 56 -12.60 -2.81 13.82
C LEU A 56 -11.44 -2.74 14.80
N GLU A 57 -10.56 -3.74 14.74
CA GLU A 57 -9.36 -3.81 15.58
C GLU A 57 -8.12 -3.30 14.82
N GLY A 58 -7.09 -2.87 15.56
CA GLY A 58 -5.82 -2.43 15.00
C GLY A 58 -5.58 -0.93 15.16
N ASN A 59 -4.71 -0.37 14.34
CA ASN A 59 -4.37 1.05 14.33
C ASN A 59 -4.46 1.61 12.91
N PRO A 60 -4.91 2.87 12.75
CA PRO A 60 -4.85 3.55 11.47
C PRO A 60 -3.41 3.66 10.96
N GLN A 61 -3.22 3.40 9.67
CA GLN A 61 -1.95 3.48 9.00
C GLN A 61 -1.75 4.87 8.39
N PRO A 62 -0.71 5.62 8.77
CA PRO A 62 -0.45 6.93 8.18
C PRO A 62 0.18 6.82 6.79
N LEU A 63 -0.21 7.75 5.90
CA LEU A 63 0.45 8.07 4.64
C LEU A 63 1.05 9.48 4.76
N HIS A 64 2.35 9.60 4.76
CA HIS A 64 3.06 10.82 5.15
C HIS A 64 3.31 11.81 4.00
N ASN A 65 3.12 11.40 2.76
CA ASN A 65 3.41 12.22 1.58
C ASN A 65 2.70 11.71 0.32
N GLY A 66 2.79 12.50 -0.76
CA GLY A 66 2.15 12.16 -2.03
C GLY A 66 2.70 10.90 -2.69
N ARG A 67 3.96 10.54 -2.44
CA ARG A 67 4.56 9.29 -2.94
C ARG A 67 3.87 8.07 -2.31
N GLU A 68 3.67 8.07 -1.00
CA GLU A 68 2.98 6.98 -0.30
C GLU A 68 1.52 6.85 -0.75
N VAL A 69 0.85 7.98 -1.01
CA VAL A 69 -0.50 7.98 -1.60
C VAL A 69 -0.50 7.39 -3.01
N ALA A 70 0.48 7.73 -3.85
CA ALA A 70 0.60 7.16 -5.19
C ALA A 70 0.86 5.65 -5.13
N TRP A 71 1.73 5.19 -4.24
CA TRP A 71 2.00 3.77 -4.03
C TRP A 71 0.75 3.00 -3.55
N MET A 72 0.02 3.58 -2.61
CA MET A 72 -1.26 3.04 -2.17
C MET A 72 -2.23 2.95 -3.36
N ALA A 73 -2.36 4.02 -4.13
CA ALA A 73 -3.26 4.07 -5.29
C ALA A 73 -2.92 3.00 -6.35
N GLU A 74 -1.63 2.76 -6.62
CA GLU A 74 -1.17 1.70 -7.53
C GLU A 74 -1.42 0.28 -6.98
N SER A 75 -1.52 0.12 -5.66
CA SER A 75 -1.81 -1.16 -5.01
C SER A 75 -3.30 -1.50 -4.94
N LEU A 76 -4.18 -0.54 -5.22
CA LEU A 76 -5.63 -0.76 -5.22
C LEU A 76 -6.03 -1.77 -6.29
N ARG A 77 -7.01 -2.60 -5.94
CA ARG A 77 -7.53 -3.64 -6.82
C ARG A 77 -8.96 -3.31 -7.22
N HIS A 78 -9.32 -3.72 -8.43
CA HIS A 78 -10.72 -3.70 -8.84
C HIS A 78 -11.61 -4.38 -7.76
N PRO A 79 -12.77 -3.81 -7.42
CA PRO A 79 -13.43 -2.68 -8.08
C PRO A 79 -13.14 -1.28 -7.50
N VAL A 80 -12.16 -1.12 -6.60
CA VAL A 80 -11.90 0.14 -5.91
C VAL A 80 -11.10 1.09 -6.79
N ASN A 81 -11.76 2.09 -7.39
CA ASN A 81 -11.15 3.12 -8.23
C ASN A 81 -11.39 4.54 -7.71
N ASN A 82 -12.04 4.66 -6.55
CA ASN A 82 -12.43 5.94 -5.97
C ASN A 82 -11.99 6.00 -4.50
N LEU A 83 -11.88 7.23 -3.99
CA LEU A 83 -11.59 7.51 -2.59
C LEU A 83 -12.70 8.37 -1.99
N ALA A 84 -13.06 8.06 -0.76
CA ALA A 84 -13.94 8.86 0.08
C ALA A 84 -13.14 9.40 1.27
N PHE A 85 -12.99 10.71 1.36
CA PHE A 85 -12.30 11.37 2.45
C PHE A 85 -13.25 11.64 3.60
N ASP A 86 -12.83 11.23 4.81
CA ASP A 86 -13.61 11.34 6.04
C ASP A 86 -15.05 10.83 5.88
N PRO A 87 -15.27 9.57 5.42
CA PRO A 87 -16.61 9.05 5.28
C PRO A 87 -17.29 8.96 6.65
N SER A 88 -18.59 9.30 6.68
CA SER A 88 -19.40 9.18 7.89
C SER A 88 -19.67 7.70 8.18
N SER A 89 -19.52 7.28 9.44
CA SER A 89 -19.88 5.93 9.87
C SER A 89 -21.38 5.63 9.71
N GLU A 90 -22.24 6.64 9.79
CA GLU A 90 -23.68 6.48 9.59
C GLU A 90 -24.00 6.11 8.13
N SER A 91 -23.28 6.72 7.17
CA SER A 91 -23.48 6.45 5.74
C SER A 91 -22.77 5.19 5.26
N ALA A 92 -21.75 4.74 5.96
CA ALA A 92 -21.03 3.51 5.62
C ALA A 92 -21.75 2.23 6.07
N SER A 93 -22.89 2.35 6.77
CA SER A 93 -23.71 1.19 7.14
C SER A 93 -24.38 0.58 5.90
N ALA A 94 -24.55 -0.75 5.89
CA ALA A 94 -25.18 -1.49 4.80
C ALA A 94 -26.63 -1.03 4.46
N ALA A 95 -27.24 -0.19 5.29
CA ALA A 95 -28.56 0.39 5.05
C ALA A 95 -28.50 1.73 4.26
N SER A 96 -27.33 2.33 4.12
CA SER A 96 -27.17 3.60 3.40
C SER A 96 -27.01 3.36 1.91
N LYS A 97 -27.78 4.08 1.11
CA LYS A 97 -27.72 4.03 -0.36
C LYS A 97 -26.64 4.98 -0.93
N SER A 98 -26.14 5.90 -0.12
CA SER A 98 -25.13 6.87 -0.53
C SER A 98 -24.05 7.01 0.52
N VAL A 99 -22.81 7.15 0.09
CA VAL A 99 -21.66 7.45 0.96
C VAL A 99 -21.62 8.95 1.21
N ASP A 100 -21.89 9.37 2.46
CA ASP A 100 -21.65 10.73 2.92
C ASP A 100 -20.18 10.85 3.32
N ALA A 101 -19.45 11.67 2.59
CA ALA A 101 -18.03 11.90 2.82
C ALA A 101 -17.72 13.38 2.57
N ARG A 102 -16.73 13.90 3.27
CA ARG A 102 -16.28 15.29 3.10
C ARG A 102 -15.90 15.59 1.65
N TRP A 103 -15.33 14.61 0.97
CA TRP A 103 -14.93 14.70 -0.44
C TRP A 103 -14.86 13.31 -1.06
N LYS A 104 -15.33 13.18 -2.30
CA LYS A 104 -15.21 11.97 -3.12
C LYS A 104 -14.44 12.32 -4.39
N VAL A 105 -13.49 11.47 -4.79
CA VAL A 105 -12.64 11.70 -5.95
C VAL A 105 -12.20 10.37 -6.55
N THR A 106 -11.98 10.32 -7.85
CA THR A 106 -11.35 9.16 -8.46
C THR A 106 -9.85 9.13 -8.12
N VAL A 107 -9.26 7.93 -8.12
CA VAL A 107 -7.81 7.76 -7.95
C VAL A 107 -7.04 8.60 -8.98
N GLN A 108 -7.45 8.55 -10.25
CA GLN A 108 -6.80 9.28 -11.33
C GLN A 108 -6.86 10.80 -11.11
N GLU A 109 -8.02 11.34 -10.77
CA GLU A 109 -8.18 12.77 -10.51
C GLU A 109 -7.33 13.22 -9.30
N LEU A 110 -7.25 12.37 -8.24
CA LEU A 110 -6.40 12.66 -7.10
C LEU A 110 -4.94 12.80 -7.51
N LEU A 111 -4.42 11.81 -8.27
CA LEU A 111 -3.03 11.78 -8.72
C LEU A 111 -2.69 12.94 -9.66
N ASP A 112 -3.60 13.30 -10.55
CA ASP A 112 -3.35 14.32 -11.57
C ASP A 112 -3.46 15.75 -11.04
N ASN A 113 -4.36 16.02 -10.08
CA ASN A 113 -4.75 17.37 -9.74
C ASN A 113 -4.56 17.78 -8.27
N HIS A 114 -4.39 16.82 -7.36
CA HIS A 114 -4.50 17.12 -5.93
C HIS A 114 -3.29 16.72 -5.10
N ILE A 115 -2.42 15.89 -5.64
CA ILE A 115 -1.17 15.53 -4.97
C ILE A 115 0.03 15.82 -5.86
N VAL A 116 1.11 16.24 -5.24
CA VAL A 116 2.42 16.29 -5.90
C VAL A 116 3.07 14.95 -5.67
N VAL A 117 3.08 14.12 -6.71
CA VAL A 117 3.81 12.86 -6.68
C VAL A 117 5.26 13.17 -7.02
N ASP A 118 6.12 13.07 -6.02
CA ASP A 118 7.55 13.11 -6.25
C ASP A 118 8.02 11.74 -6.74
N TYR A 119 8.13 11.57 -8.05
CA TYR A 119 8.72 10.39 -8.69
C TYR A 119 10.26 10.41 -8.66
N SER A 120 10.86 11.31 -7.88
CA SER A 120 12.30 11.29 -7.70
C SER A 120 12.76 9.92 -7.18
N PRO A 121 13.99 9.52 -7.50
CA PRO A 121 14.56 8.28 -7.00
C PRO A 121 14.40 8.17 -5.48
N TRP A 122 14.21 6.95 -5.00
CA TRP A 122 14.19 6.71 -3.56
C TRP A 122 15.38 7.35 -2.87
N ASN A 123 15.19 7.79 -1.63
CA ASN A 123 16.31 8.28 -0.84
C ASN A 123 17.33 7.16 -0.65
N TYR A 124 18.52 7.35 -1.11
CA TYR A 124 19.60 6.40 -0.96
C TYR A 124 20.44 6.73 0.28
N PRO A 125 21.04 5.73 0.91
CA PRO A 125 21.02 4.32 0.52
C PRO A 125 19.69 3.61 0.84
N VAL A 126 19.37 2.55 0.10
CA VAL A 126 18.41 1.53 0.48
C VAL A 126 19.13 0.25 0.85
N PHE A 127 18.46 -0.67 1.53
CA PHE A 127 19.09 -1.84 2.11
C PHE A 127 18.38 -3.12 1.71
N VAL A 128 19.13 -4.20 1.58
CA VAL A 128 18.63 -5.57 1.40
C VAL A 128 19.29 -6.49 2.43
N ILE A 129 18.66 -7.61 2.71
CA ILE A 129 19.22 -8.61 3.63
C ILE A 129 19.59 -9.85 2.84
N GLU A 130 20.89 -10.12 2.74
CA GLU A 130 21.39 -11.37 2.20
C GLU A 130 21.31 -12.47 3.27
N GLN A 131 20.76 -13.61 2.89
CA GLN A 131 20.60 -14.81 3.72
C GLN A 131 21.30 -15.99 3.05
N GLN A 132 21.41 -17.12 3.74
CA GLN A 132 22.13 -18.31 3.25
C GLN A 132 21.62 -18.80 1.86
N ASN A 133 20.32 -18.64 1.58
CA ASN A 133 19.68 -19.14 0.37
C ASN A 133 19.07 -18.01 -0.49
N GLY A 134 19.68 -16.84 -0.52
CA GLY A 134 19.21 -15.71 -1.31
C GLY A 134 18.97 -14.46 -0.46
N PHE A 135 17.87 -13.76 -0.71
CA PHE A 135 17.54 -12.51 -0.01
C PHE A 135 16.26 -12.63 0.81
N ALA A 136 16.15 -11.84 1.88
CA ALA A 136 14.92 -11.77 2.67
C ALA A 136 13.74 -11.43 1.76
N SER A 137 12.72 -12.26 1.79
CA SER A 137 11.57 -12.16 0.90
C SER A 137 10.29 -12.57 1.62
N VAL A 138 9.17 -12.19 1.04
CA VAL A 138 7.85 -12.66 1.45
C VAL A 138 7.17 -13.35 0.26
N ALA A 139 6.60 -14.52 0.52
CA ALA A 139 5.77 -15.20 -0.44
C ALA A 139 4.31 -14.74 -0.27
N GLY A 140 3.59 -14.61 -1.37
CA GLY A 140 2.20 -14.20 -1.37
C GLY A 140 1.48 -14.65 -2.63
N ARG A 141 0.26 -14.20 -2.81
CA ARG A 141 -0.48 -14.38 -4.06
C ARG A 141 -0.84 -13.03 -4.65
N ALA A 142 -0.57 -12.86 -5.93
CA ALA A 142 -1.03 -11.73 -6.70
C ALA A 142 -2.57 -11.75 -6.84
N SER A 143 -3.15 -10.63 -7.26
CA SER A 143 -4.62 -10.52 -7.44
C SER A 143 -5.23 -11.50 -8.43
N ASN A 144 -4.43 -12.01 -9.38
CA ASN A 144 -4.81 -13.04 -10.34
C ASN A 144 -4.70 -14.48 -9.79
N GLY A 145 -4.31 -14.64 -8.52
CA GLY A 145 -4.13 -15.94 -7.87
C GLY A 145 -2.77 -16.60 -8.09
N GLU A 146 -1.88 -16.01 -8.87
CA GLU A 146 -0.53 -16.52 -9.09
C GLU A 146 0.34 -16.35 -7.84
N GLU A 147 1.23 -17.30 -7.59
CA GLU A 147 2.21 -17.19 -6.54
C GLU A 147 3.18 -16.04 -6.83
N MET A 148 3.45 -15.23 -5.83
CA MET A 148 4.33 -14.09 -5.91
C MET A 148 5.44 -14.22 -4.86
N SER A 149 6.67 -13.99 -5.30
CA SER A 149 7.82 -13.81 -4.41
C SER A 149 8.26 -12.35 -4.47
N ALA A 150 8.25 -11.67 -3.32
CA ALA A 150 8.65 -10.28 -3.21
C ALA A 150 9.93 -10.16 -2.36
N VAL A 151 11.00 -9.61 -2.94
CA VAL A 151 12.23 -9.32 -2.21
C VAL A 151 12.06 -8.09 -1.32
N GLY A 152 12.58 -8.14 -0.10
CA GLY A 152 12.56 -7.03 0.84
C GLY A 152 13.58 -5.95 0.48
N LEU A 153 13.08 -4.74 0.25
CA LEU A 153 13.89 -3.52 0.25
C LEU A 153 13.54 -2.70 1.50
N PHE A 154 14.57 -2.22 2.19
CA PHE A 154 14.39 -1.45 3.42
C PHE A 154 14.87 -0.01 3.21
N THR A 155 14.06 0.94 3.66
CA THR A 155 14.36 2.37 3.52
C THR A 155 15.41 2.86 4.51
N THR A 156 15.65 2.11 5.60
CA THR A 156 16.74 2.39 6.57
C THR A 156 17.38 1.09 7.04
N GLN A 157 18.64 1.19 7.51
CA GLN A 157 19.35 0.06 8.08
C GLN A 157 18.67 -0.46 9.34
N GLU A 158 18.14 0.42 10.17
CA GLU A 158 17.45 0.07 11.41
C GLU A 158 16.22 -0.82 11.15
N LYS A 159 15.47 -0.57 10.06
CA LYS A 159 14.33 -1.41 9.67
C LYS A 159 14.78 -2.78 9.21
N ALA A 160 15.88 -2.89 8.47
CA ALA A 160 16.44 -4.18 8.07
C ALA A 160 16.92 -4.99 9.30
N GLU A 161 17.59 -4.34 10.24
CA GLU A 161 18.05 -4.98 11.49
C GLU A 161 16.86 -5.37 12.40
N ALA A 162 15.81 -4.53 12.45
CA ALA A 162 14.59 -4.84 13.17
C ALA A 162 13.92 -6.09 12.60
N PHE A 163 13.78 -6.17 11.28
CA PHE A 163 13.24 -7.36 10.62
C PHE A 163 14.01 -8.64 11.00
N LEU A 164 15.35 -8.64 10.92
CA LEU A 164 16.16 -9.80 11.29
C LEU A 164 15.91 -10.24 12.72
N ARG A 165 15.86 -9.29 13.64
CA ARG A 165 15.62 -9.55 15.06
C ARG A 165 14.23 -10.13 15.29
N ASP A 166 13.19 -9.50 14.69
CA ASP A 166 11.80 -9.84 14.95
C ASP A 166 11.39 -11.13 14.23
N ALA A 167 12.03 -11.43 13.09
CA ALA A 167 11.91 -12.71 12.40
C ALA A 167 12.69 -13.86 13.07
N GLY A 168 13.63 -13.54 13.98
CA GLY A 168 14.55 -14.54 14.56
C GLY A 168 15.50 -15.14 13.52
N GLU A 169 15.82 -14.39 12.47
CA GLU A 169 16.62 -14.85 11.33
C GLU A 169 18.03 -14.29 11.36
N THR A 170 18.91 -14.96 10.63
CA THR A 170 20.28 -14.51 10.42
C THR A 170 20.49 -14.06 8.98
N GLY A 171 21.24 -12.99 8.81
CA GLY A 171 21.55 -12.45 7.49
C GLY A 171 22.52 -11.27 7.60
N THR A 172 22.99 -10.81 6.47
CA THR A 172 23.87 -9.63 6.36
C THR A 172 23.10 -8.50 5.69
N VAL A 173 22.99 -7.37 6.35
CA VAL A 173 22.42 -6.16 5.75
C VAL A 173 23.41 -5.60 4.72
N GLN A 174 23.00 -5.56 3.47
CA GLN A 174 23.77 -4.97 2.38
C GLN A 174 23.21 -3.61 1.99
N THR A 175 24.11 -2.69 1.67
CA THR A 175 23.78 -1.33 1.29
C THR A 175 23.78 -1.18 -0.22
N LEU A 176 22.68 -0.72 -0.79
CA LEU A 176 22.58 -0.26 -2.17
C LEU A 176 22.63 1.27 -2.14
N ALA A 177 23.81 1.81 -2.41
CA ALA A 177 24.12 3.23 -2.21
C ALA A 177 23.55 4.14 -3.29
N THR A 178 23.26 3.60 -4.46
CA THR A 178 22.82 4.38 -5.63
C THR A 178 21.65 3.70 -6.37
N LEU A 179 20.98 4.49 -7.21
CA LEU A 179 19.95 4.01 -8.12
C LEU A 179 20.46 2.89 -9.03
N GLU A 180 21.66 3.04 -9.58
CA GLU A 180 22.27 2.05 -10.48
C GLU A 180 22.46 0.70 -9.76
N GLN A 181 23.02 0.72 -8.54
CA GLN A 181 23.21 -0.49 -7.75
C GLN A 181 21.87 -1.17 -7.43
N THR A 182 20.84 -0.40 -7.10
CA THR A 182 19.50 -0.95 -6.85
C THR A 182 18.89 -1.56 -8.11
N ARG A 183 19.08 -0.90 -9.25
CA ARG A 183 18.62 -1.42 -10.54
C ARG A 183 19.34 -2.72 -10.92
N GLU A 184 20.66 -2.76 -10.81
CA GLU A 184 21.47 -3.96 -11.07
C GLU A 184 21.07 -5.10 -10.13
N PHE A 185 20.86 -4.81 -8.85
CA PHE A 185 20.38 -5.78 -7.88
C PHE A 185 19.03 -6.38 -8.30
N LEU A 186 18.03 -5.54 -8.59
CA LEU A 186 16.70 -6.02 -8.97
C LEU A 186 16.73 -6.83 -10.29
N GLN A 187 17.58 -6.44 -11.23
CA GLN A 187 17.77 -7.21 -12.46
C GLN A 187 18.44 -8.56 -12.19
N SER A 188 19.32 -8.65 -11.20
CA SER A 188 20.03 -9.89 -10.87
C SER A 188 19.13 -10.94 -10.19
N VAL A 189 18.07 -10.52 -9.50
CA VAL A 189 17.14 -11.43 -8.81
C VAL A 189 15.95 -11.87 -9.68
N LEU A 190 15.79 -11.29 -10.87
CA LEU A 190 14.85 -11.80 -11.87
C LEU A 190 15.42 -13.09 -12.52
N PRO A 191 14.58 -14.08 -12.86
CA PRO A 191 13.13 -14.15 -12.75
C PRO A 191 12.61 -14.76 -11.43
N GLU A 192 13.46 -15.06 -10.47
CA GLU A 192 13.08 -15.75 -9.22
C GLU A 192 12.17 -14.89 -8.33
N VAL A 193 12.28 -13.56 -8.48
CA VAL A 193 11.53 -12.57 -7.72
C VAL A 193 10.68 -11.74 -8.69
N THR A 194 9.38 -11.70 -8.45
CA THR A 194 8.42 -10.98 -9.31
C THR A 194 8.02 -9.62 -8.75
N ALA A 195 8.27 -9.39 -7.46
CA ALA A 195 7.87 -8.18 -6.77
C ALA A 195 8.94 -7.68 -5.78
N VAL A 196 8.80 -6.42 -5.38
CA VAL A 196 9.55 -5.76 -4.32
C VAL A 196 8.59 -5.47 -3.17
N ALA A 197 8.95 -5.88 -1.97
CA ALA A 197 8.24 -5.55 -0.74
C ALA A 197 9.02 -4.48 0.03
N LEU A 198 8.42 -3.32 0.25
CA LEU A 198 9.07 -2.22 0.94
C LEU A 198 8.89 -2.36 2.45
N ASP A 199 10.01 -2.22 3.18
CA ASP A 199 10.04 -2.25 4.65
C ASP A 199 9.31 -3.47 5.23
N LEU A 200 9.79 -4.67 4.89
CA LEU A 200 9.28 -5.92 5.47
C LEU A 200 9.28 -5.87 6.99
N THR A 201 8.21 -6.36 7.58
CA THR A 201 8.08 -6.60 9.01
C THR A 201 7.85 -8.08 9.29
N ALA A 202 8.16 -8.49 10.50
CA ALA A 202 7.89 -9.84 10.98
C ALA A 202 7.24 -9.79 12.36
N ASP A 203 6.21 -10.60 12.56
CA ASP A 203 5.57 -10.80 13.86
C ASP A 203 5.17 -12.27 14.01
N GLY A 204 5.62 -12.93 15.09
CA GLY A 204 5.29 -14.32 15.39
C GLY A 204 5.63 -15.32 14.26
N GLY A 205 6.60 -15.00 13.39
CA GLY A 205 6.97 -15.82 12.24
C GLY A 205 6.17 -15.49 10.96
N GLN A 206 5.18 -14.61 11.02
CA GLN A 206 4.47 -14.11 9.86
C GLN A 206 5.19 -12.87 9.31
N ARG A 207 5.48 -12.87 8.00
CA ARG A 207 6.08 -11.74 7.31
C ARG A 207 5.02 -10.94 6.59
N SER A 208 5.13 -9.62 6.65
CA SER A 208 4.23 -8.70 5.96
C SER A 208 4.99 -7.51 5.37
N ALA A 209 4.39 -6.83 4.42
CA ALA A 209 4.93 -5.61 3.84
C ALA A 209 3.80 -4.60 3.69
N GLN A 210 4.10 -3.36 4.00
CA GLN A 210 3.16 -2.26 3.80
C GLN A 210 2.87 -2.04 2.31
N TYR A 211 3.89 -2.15 1.47
CA TYR A 211 3.78 -1.97 0.01
C TYR A 211 4.51 -3.09 -0.73
N CYS A 212 3.84 -3.61 -1.76
CA CYS A 212 4.41 -4.55 -2.71
C CYS A 212 4.21 -4.02 -4.13
N PHE A 213 5.29 -3.98 -4.92
CA PHE A 213 5.28 -3.53 -6.30
C PHE A 213 5.83 -4.62 -7.20
N SER A 214 5.35 -4.70 -8.44
CA SER A 214 6.06 -5.53 -9.40
C SER A 214 7.47 -5.00 -9.63
N VAL A 215 8.45 -5.88 -9.81
CA VAL A 215 9.83 -5.47 -10.13
C VAL A 215 9.84 -4.59 -11.39
N GLN A 216 8.99 -4.90 -12.36
CA GLN A 216 8.88 -4.12 -13.59
C GLN A 216 8.42 -2.69 -13.30
N THR A 217 7.39 -2.50 -12.49
CA THR A 217 6.93 -1.15 -12.08
C THR A 217 8.06 -0.35 -11.42
N VAL A 218 8.82 -1.01 -10.54
CA VAL A 218 9.95 -0.35 -9.87
C VAL A 218 11.02 0.07 -10.88
N LEU A 219 11.39 -0.80 -11.80
CA LEU A 219 12.42 -0.53 -12.81
C LEU A 219 11.98 0.55 -13.83
N GLU A 220 10.72 0.63 -14.18
CA GLU A 220 10.20 1.53 -15.19
C GLU A 220 9.79 2.90 -14.65
N LYS A 221 9.30 2.97 -13.41
CA LYS A 221 8.76 4.21 -12.84
C LYS A 221 9.67 4.85 -11.78
N TYR A 222 10.31 4.02 -10.95
CA TYR A 222 11.06 4.53 -9.78
C TYR A 222 12.58 4.52 -9.96
N LEU A 223 13.10 3.65 -10.80
CA LEU A 223 14.53 3.52 -11.07
C LEU A 223 14.87 3.95 -12.51
N VAL A 224 14.26 5.02 -12.98
CA VAL A 224 14.54 5.58 -14.30
C VAL A 224 15.77 6.48 -14.19
N LEU A 225 16.81 6.16 -14.97
CA LEU A 225 17.95 7.05 -15.15
C LEU A 225 17.47 8.30 -15.92
N GLN A 226 17.62 9.47 -15.31
CA GLN A 226 17.36 10.76 -15.97
C GLN A 226 18.50 11.12 -16.90
#